data_9b69f257be6338145c48d45c50ca3dfc
#
_entry.id   9b69f257be6338145c48d45c50ca3dfc
#
_cell.length_a   1.000
_cell.length_b   1.000
_cell.length_c   1.000
_cell.angle_alpha   90.00
_cell.angle_beta   90.00
_cell.angle_gamma   90.00
#
_symmetry.space_group_name_H-M   'P 1'
#
loop_
_entity.id
_entity.type
_entity.pdbx_description
1 polymer ?
#
loop_
_entity_poly.entity_id
_entity_poly.type
_entity_poly.pdbx_seq_one_letter_code
_entity_poly.pdbx_strand_id
1 'polypeptide(L)'
;LQDYVKILSFYKMNELQIHLNDNGFVEFFDNDWNKTYAAFRLESDRFPGLTSKDGSYTKEEFRNFQQMAARYGINIIPEIDVPAHSLAFTHYNPILAADKKEYGMDHLDLYKKEVYDFLDTLFDEYLSGDHPIFVGPDVHIGTDEYNLKEAEQFRYFTEYYLKYITKYGKNPRLWGSLKHMKGNTPVNLKGKTVNAWNYSWLDLETALQEGAKAINTCDAFLYIVPAVNYYHNFLDHQWIYESWSPRMMQEGEMIEQSTNLLGAMFAVWNDRVGNGISQQDVHIRTFPAMQVMSEKLWKGENTRNIPFETFETWCRTTPEAPGVNLQASIDDRKDLTLSGQEIILQGNDSVLTSIPEIGYPYSVEFEIYADPKPNIDAVLFKGPHSVFTANWQNTGKFAFSRDGYEFIFHSYRLPVEKWTKVRVEGDAKGTSLYINGELQERLEGRIGVVYNQKSLRKDSIWYQETLIFPLKQIGDKLLGFKGRIRNVICTPLNEKRYSL
;
A
#
# COMPACT_ATOMS: atom_id res chain seq x y z
N LEU A 1 -8.13 -7.15 -3.11
CA LEU A 1 -7.25 -8.35 -3.09
C LEU A 1 -7.54 -9.33 -4.23
N GLN A 2 -8.81 -9.60 -4.59
CA GLN A 2 -9.13 -10.54 -5.69
C GLN A 2 -8.48 -10.15 -7.02
N ASP A 3 -8.44 -8.86 -7.35
CA ASP A 3 -7.78 -8.39 -8.56
C ASP A 3 -6.25 -8.50 -8.47
N TYR A 4 -5.66 -8.33 -7.27
CA TYR A 4 -4.24 -8.61 -7.05
C TYR A 4 -3.88 -10.07 -7.33
N VAL A 5 -4.74 -11.02 -6.94
CA VAL A 5 -4.55 -12.44 -7.28
C VAL A 5 -4.51 -12.65 -8.80
N LYS A 6 -5.40 -12.00 -9.56
CA LYS A 6 -5.40 -12.07 -11.02
C LYS A 6 -4.14 -11.46 -11.63
N ILE A 7 -3.68 -10.31 -11.10
CA ILE A 7 -2.45 -9.64 -11.54
C ILE A 7 -1.24 -10.52 -11.25
N LEU A 8 -1.09 -11.01 -10.02
CA LEU A 8 0.01 -11.87 -9.63
C LEU A 8 0.08 -13.13 -10.51
N SER A 9 -1.05 -13.79 -10.74
CA SER A 9 -1.14 -14.94 -11.62
C SER A 9 -0.73 -14.61 -13.06
N PHE A 10 -1.19 -13.48 -13.60
CA PHE A 10 -0.85 -13.05 -14.96
C PHE A 10 0.65 -12.77 -15.12
N TYR A 11 1.26 -12.17 -14.09
CA TYR A 11 2.70 -11.90 -14.03
C TYR A 11 3.52 -13.07 -13.48
N LYS A 12 2.91 -14.27 -13.31
CA LYS A 12 3.59 -15.51 -12.90
C LYS A 12 4.26 -15.45 -11.53
N MET A 13 3.78 -14.61 -10.65
CA MET A 13 4.09 -14.67 -9.22
C MET A 13 3.20 -15.73 -8.57
N ASN A 14 3.56 -16.28 -7.43
CA ASN A 14 2.92 -17.47 -6.88
C ASN A 14 2.49 -17.34 -5.41
N GLU A 15 2.84 -16.26 -4.72
CA GLU A 15 2.52 -16.05 -3.31
C GLU A 15 2.04 -14.64 -3.03
N LEU A 16 1.08 -14.51 -2.11
CA LEU A 16 0.62 -13.26 -1.54
C LEU A 16 0.47 -13.39 -0.03
N GLN A 17 1.33 -12.70 0.70
CA GLN A 17 1.27 -12.62 2.17
C GLN A 17 0.28 -11.53 2.57
N ILE A 18 -0.61 -11.84 3.50
CA ILE A 18 -1.64 -10.92 4.03
C ILE A 18 -1.35 -10.64 5.49
N HIS A 19 -0.85 -9.46 5.77
CA HIS A 19 -0.58 -8.93 7.10
C HIS A 19 -1.90 -8.53 7.77
N LEU A 20 -2.35 -9.30 8.77
CA LEU A 20 -3.70 -9.18 9.33
C LEU A 20 -3.80 -8.22 10.52
N ASN A 21 -2.69 -7.90 11.17
CA ASN A 21 -2.64 -6.93 12.27
C ASN A 21 -1.41 -6.06 12.20
N ASP A 22 -1.59 -4.80 12.58
CA ASP A 22 -0.50 -3.85 12.78
C ASP A 22 -1.00 -2.64 13.57
N ASN A 23 -0.08 -1.70 13.84
CA ASN A 23 -0.36 -0.43 14.49
C ASN A 23 0.51 0.71 13.95
N GLY A 24 0.02 1.92 14.12
CA GLY A 24 0.78 3.13 13.81
C GLY A 24 1.86 3.43 14.84
N PHE A 25 2.79 4.29 14.49
CA PHE A 25 3.79 4.81 15.42
C PHE A 25 3.16 5.81 16.39
N VAL A 26 3.32 5.58 17.69
CA VAL A 26 2.68 6.35 18.76
C VAL A 26 2.95 7.86 18.68
N GLU A 27 4.11 8.27 18.15
CA GLU A 27 4.48 9.68 17.97
C GLU A 27 3.58 10.46 17.02
N PHE A 28 2.85 9.79 16.14
CA PHE A 28 1.87 10.42 15.23
C PHE A 28 0.48 10.55 15.87
N PHE A 29 0.32 9.99 17.06
CA PHE A 29 -0.94 9.98 17.83
C PHE A 29 -0.77 10.65 19.20
N ASP A 30 -0.15 11.81 19.24
CA ASP A 30 0.12 12.59 20.45
C ASP A 30 1.01 11.88 21.50
N ASN A 31 1.76 10.87 21.14
CA ASN A 31 2.46 9.94 22.02
C ASN A 31 1.54 9.24 23.04
N ASP A 32 0.32 8.94 22.61
CA ASP A 32 -0.70 8.27 23.41
C ASP A 32 -1.09 6.95 22.76
N TRP A 33 -0.72 5.83 23.37
CA TRP A 33 -1.05 4.51 22.88
C TRP A 33 -2.56 4.27 22.75
N ASN A 34 -3.39 4.90 23.60
CA ASN A 34 -4.84 4.75 23.50
C ASN A 34 -5.44 5.46 22.28
N LYS A 35 -4.71 6.43 21.71
CA LYS A 35 -5.09 7.13 20.49
C LYS A 35 -4.44 6.51 19.25
N THR A 36 -3.38 5.72 19.45
CA THR A 36 -2.62 5.12 18.35
C THR A 36 -3.50 4.15 17.58
N TYR A 37 -3.53 4.34 16.27
CA TYR A 37 -4.29 3.46 15.40
C TYR A 37 -3.74 2.04 15.44
N ALA A 38 -4.63 1.06 15.56
CA ALA A 38 -4.29 -0.36 15.50
C ALA A 38 -5.43 -1.14 14.87
N ALA A 39 -5.11 -2.21 14.17
CA ALA A 39 -6.10 -3.01 13.47
C ALA A 39 -5.80 -4.50 13.56
N PHE A 40 -6.88 -5.30 13.66
CA PHE A 40 -6.88 -6.71 13.34
C PHE A 40 -7.97 -6.98 12.30
N ARG A 41 -7.61 -7.53 11.15
CA ARG A 41 -8.44 -7.52 9.94
C ARG A 41 -9.21 -8.82 9.68
N LEU A 42 -9.23 -9.77 10.60
CA LEU A 42 -9.98 -11.03 10.45
C LEU A 42 -11.02 -11.20 11.55
N GLU A 43 -12.22 -11.60 11.18
CA GLU A 43 -13.31 -11.91 12.12
C GLU A 43 -12.90 -13.01 13.10
N SER A 44 -13.25 -12.81 14.40
CA SER A 44 -13.08 -13.79 15.45
C SER A 44 -14.37 -13.97 16.24
N ASP A 45 -14.83 -15.21 16.36
CA ASP A 45 -15.96 -15.58 17.23
C ASP A 45 -15.50 -15.79 18.67
N ARG A 46 -14.23 -16.23 18.85
CA ARG A 46 -13.64 -16.45 20.18
C ARG A 46 -13.37 -15.14 20.92
N PHE A 47 -13.13 -14.07 20.17
CA PHE A 47 -12.84 -12.74 20.72
C PHE A 47 -13.75 -11.67 20.10
N PRO A 48 -15.06 -11.65 20.47
CA PRO A 48 -15.99 -10.66 19.94
C PRO A 48 -15.54 -9.24 20.25
N GLY A 49 -15.45 -8.40 19.22
CA GLY A 49 -14.99 -7.01 19.34
C GLY A 49 -13.50 -6.79 19.12
N LEU A 50 -12.70 -7.84 18.90
CA LEU A 50 -11.29 -7.73 18.51
C LEU A 50 -11.15 -7.19 17.08
N THR A 51 -12.01 -7.64 16.18
CA THR A 51 -11.95 -7.29 14.76
C THR A 51 -12.21 -5.80 14.53
N SER A 52 -11.41 -5.18 13.67
CA SER A 52 -11.50 -3.75 13.34
C SER A 52 -12.79 -3.40 12.62
N LYS A 53 -13.41 -2.28 12.98
CA LYS A 53 -14.73 -1.83 12.46
C LYS A 53 -14.62 -1.04 11.16
N ASP A 54 -13.47 -0.49 10.86
CA ASP A 54 -13.19 0.34 9.68
C ASP A 54 -12.81 -0.47 8.43
N GLY A 55 -12.85 -1.79 8.53
CA GLY A 55 -12.62 -2.75 7.44
C GLY A 55 -11.99 -4.03 7.95
N SER A 56 -12.57 -5.15 7.55
CA SER A 56 -12.11 -6.50 7.93
C SER A 56 -12.69 -7.54 6.98
N TYR A 57 -12.19 -8.74 7.07
CA TYR A 57 -12.70 -9.92 6.37
C TYR A 57 -13.52 -10.77 7.34
N THR A 58 -14.68 -11.24 6.90
CA THR A 58 -15.34 -12.34 7.57
C THR A 58 -14.51 -13.63 7.38
N LYS A 59 -14.69 -14.60 8.25
CA LYS A 59 -14.01 -15.90 8.12
C LYS A 59 -14.36 -16.59 6.81
N GLU A 60 -15.62 -16.49 6.38
CA GLU A 60 -16.06 -17.05 5.10
C GLU A 60 -15.44 -16.34 3.90
N GLU A 61 -15.43 -15.00 3.88
CA GLU A 61 -14.78 -14.23 2.80
C GLU A 61 -13.30 -14.56 2.68
N PHE A 62 -12.59 -14.65 3.81
CA PHE A 62 -11.15 -14.95 3.79
C PHE A 62 -10.85 -16.38 3.34
N ARG A 63 -11.69 -17.36 3.74
CA ARG A 63 -11.60 -18.73 3.24
C ARG A 63 -11.85 -18.79 1.74
N ASN A 64 -12.94 -18.19 1.26
CA ASN A 64 -13.31 -18.18 -0.15
C ASN A 64 -12.25 -17.45 -1.01
N PHE A 65 -11.64 -16.40 -0.47
CA PHE A 65 -10.54 -15.69 -1.10
C PHE A 65 -9.31 -16.61 -1.32
N GLN A 66 -8.90 -17.36 -0.30
CA GLN A 66 -7.78 -18.31 -0.43
C GLN A 66 -8.10 -19.43 -1.45
N GLN A 67 -9.31 -19.95 -1.44
CA GLN A 67 -9.73 -20.96 -2.41
C GLN A 67 -9.77 -20.42 -3.84
N MET A 68 -10.20 -19.16 -4.01
CA MET A 68 -10.15 -18.48 -5.30
C MET A 68 -8.69 -18.30 -5.75
N ALA A 69 -7.81 -17.81 -4.88
CA ALA A 69 -6.39 -17.61 -5.18
C ALA A 69 -5.70 -18.91 -5.61
N ALA A 70 -5.99 -20.03 -4.92
CA ALA A 70 -5.45 -21.33 -5.27
C ALA A 70 -5.82 -21.77 -6.71
N ARG A 71 -7.03 -21.42 -7.19
CA ARG A 71 -7.41 -21.68 -8.59
C ARG A 71 -6.62 -20.88 -9.62
N TYR A 72 -6.05 -19.76 -9.19
CA TYR A 72 -5.14 -18.94 -10.00
C TYR A 72 -3.66 -19.30 -9.81
N GLY A 73 -3.37 -20.34 -9.02
CA GLY A 73 -2.00 -20.77 -8.70
C GLY A 73 -1.29 -19.89 -7.68
N ILE A 74 -2.03 -19.09 -6.92
CA ILE A 74 -1.51 -18.20 -5.88
C ILE A 74 -1.75 -18.79 -4.49
N ASN A 75 -0.67 -18.97 -3.74
CA ASN A 75 -0.72 -19.34 -2.33
C ASN A 75 -0.91 -18.07 -1.47
N ILE A 76 -1.98 -18.03 -0.70
CA ILE A 76 -2.20 -16.96 0.29
C ILE A 76 -1.55 -17.37 1.60
N ILE A 77 -0.70 -16.49 2.13
CA ILE A 77 -0.01 -16.69 3.41
C ILE A 77 -0.63 -15.73 4.42
N PRO A 78 -1.55 -16.20 5.28
CA PRO A 78 -2.08 -15.37 6.36
C PRO A 78 -0.99 -15.13 7.38
N GLU A 79 -0.84 -13.88 7.81
CA GLU A 79 0.09 -13.45 8.84
C GLU A 79 -0.66 -12.87 10.04
N ILE A 80 -0.37 -13.40 11.21
CA ILE A 80 -0.67 -12.78 12.50
C ILE A 80 0.68 -12.40 13.10
N ASP A 81 0.98 -11.11 13.09
CA ASP A 81 2.27 -10.62 13.51
C ASP A 81 2.32 -10.39 15.03
N VAL A 82 3.15 -11.17 15.65
CA VAL A 82 3.37 -11.21 17.11
C VAL A 82 4.84 -11.55 17.40
N PRO A 83 5.46 -11.08 18.50
CA PRO A 83 4.85 -10.44 19.68
C PRO A 83 4.92 -8.92 19.70
N ALA A 84 5.60 -8.26 18.75
CA ALA A 84 5.45 -6.84 18.46
C ALA A 84 4.24 -6.60 17.55
N HIS A 85 4.00 -5.38 17.07
CA HIS A 85 2.89 -5.03 16.18
C HIS A 85 1.50 -5.46 16.70
N SER A 86 1.38 -5.60 18.04
CA SER A 86 0.28 -6.27 18.72
C SER A 86 -0.69 -5.31 19.41
N LEU A 87 -0.67 -4.01 19.09
CA LEU A 87 -1.50 -3.01 19.78
C LEU A 87 -3.01 -3.31 19.67
N ALA A 88 -3.46 -3.89 18.57
CA ALA A 88 -4.86 -4.31 18.44
C ALA A 88 -5.25 -5.33 19.52
N PHE A 89 -4.36 -6.25 19.86
CA PHE A 89 -4.58 -7.27 20.89
C PHE A 89 -4.50 -6.69 22.29
N THR A 90 -3.58 -5.77 22.53
CA THR A 90 -3.43 -5.11 23.83
C THR A 90 -4.51 -4.05 24.09
N HIS A 91 -5.05 -3.41 23.04
CA HIS A 91 -6.26 -2.59 23.16
C HIS A 91 -7.49 -3.42 23.54
N TYR A 92 -7.62 -4.61 22.94
CA TYR A 92 -8.69 -5.54 23.26
C TYR A 92 -8.59 -6.06 24.69
N ASN A 93 -7.39 -6.46 25.10
CA ASN A 93 -7.12 -6.95 26.46
C ASN A 93 -5.79 -6.40 26.98
N PRO A 94 -5.81 -5.32 27.79
CA PRO A 94 -4.62 -4.67 28.31
C PRO A 94 -3.72 -5.55 29.18
N ILE A 95 -4.24 -6.67 29.72
CA ILE A 95 -3.43 -7.63 30.47
C ILE A 95 -2.30 -8.22 29.62
N LEU A 96 -2.51 -8.32 28.30
CA LEU A 96 -1.52 -8.88 27.37
C LEU A 96 -0.30 -7.98 27.17
N ALA A 97 -0.42 -6.68 27.44
CA ALA A 97 0.64 -5.72 27.20
C ALA A 97 1.87 -5.94 28.08
N ALA A 98 3.04 -5.69 27.52
CA ALA A 98 4.29 -5.62 28.25
C ALA A 98 4.24 -4.43 29.22
N ASP A 99 4.32 -4.73 30.54
CA ASP A 99 4.23 -3.74 31.62
C ASP A 99 5.60 -3.18 32.00
N LYS A 100 6.40 -2.78 31.02
CA LYS A 100 7.74 -2.25 31.26
C LYS A 100 7.89 -0.88 30.57
N LYS A 101 8.54 0.05 31.25
CA LYS A 101 8.79 1.42 30.71
C LYS A 101 9.57 1.43 29.40
N GLU A 102 10.17 0.32 29.01
CA GLU A 102 11.03 0.18 27.84
C GLU A 102 10.28 -0.35 26.59
N TYR A 103 9.02 -0.76 26.77
CA TYR A 103 8.16 -1.26 25.69
C TYR A 103 6.95 -0.36 25.49
N GLY A 104 6.50 -0.24 24.27
CA GLY A 104 5.18 0.27 23.98
C GLY A 104 4.10 -0.74 24.34
N MET A 105 2.85 -0.29 24.38
CA MET A 105 1.70 -1.18 24.49
C MET A 105 1.52 -2.08 23.27
N ASP A 106 2.23 -1.82 22.20
CA ASP A 106 2.27 -2.61 20.98
C ASP A 106 3.04 -3.93 21.10
N HIS A 107 3.61 -4.21 22.28
CA HIS A 107 4.34 -5.44 22.59
C HIS A 107 3.57 -6.31 23.56
N LEU A 108 3.50 -7.63 23.29
CA LEU A 108 2.95 -8.63 24.22
C LEU A 108 3.97 -8.98 25.31
N ASP A 109 3.51 -9.21 26.53
CA ASP A 109 4.36 -9.64 27.65
C ASP A 109 4.59 -11.16 27.60
N LEU A 110 5.73 -11.59 27.13
CA LEU A 110 6.06 -13.00 26.90
C LEU A 110 6.25 -13.83 28.19
N TYR A 111 6.20 -13.20 29.35
CA TYR A 111 6.20 -13.92 30.64
C TYR A 111 4.80 -14.27 31.16
N LYS A 112 3.75 -13.69 30.55
CA LYS A 112 2.37 -13.91 30.96
C LYS A 112 1.77 -15.11 30.26
N LYS A 113 1.21 -16.03 31.04
CA LYS A 113 0.48 -17.18 30.50
C LYS A 113 -0.71 -16.74 29.66
N GLU A 114 -1.36 -15.65 30.02
CA GLU A 114 -2.51 -15.05 29.34
C GLU A 114 -2.21 -14.72 27.88
N VAL A 115 -0.96 -14.37 27.54
CA VAL A 115 -0.53 -14.12 26.16
C VAL A 115 -0.59 -15.41 25.34
N TYR A 116 -0.06 -16.50 25.89
CA TYR A 116 -0.11 -17.81 25.21
C TYR A 116 -1.53 -18.34 25.10
N ASP A 117 -2.32 -18.26 26.19
CA ASP A 117 -3.74 -18.68 26.19
C ASP A 117 -4.54 -17.92 25.13
N PHE A 118 -4.31 -16.61 25.00
CA PHE A 118 -4.97 -15.77 24.00
C PHE A 118 -4.55 -16.17 22.57
N LEU A 119 -3.26 -16.23 22.29
CA LEU A 119 -2.76 -16.53 20.95
C LEU A 119 -3.06 -17.98 20.54
N ASP A 120 -2.92 -18.95 21.45
CA ASP A 120 -3.28 -20.35 21.21
C ASP A 120 -4.76 -20.47 20.83
N THR A 121 -5.64 -19.74 21.54
CA THR A 121 -7.08 -19.73 21.22
C THR A 121 -7.35 -19.07 19.87
N LEU A 122 -6.64 -17.98 19.55
CA LEU A 122 -6.79 -17.26 18.28
C LEU A 122 -6.33 -18.12 17.10
N PHE A 123 -5.15 -18.73 17.19
CA PHE A 123 -4.64 -19.63 16.15
C PHE A 123 -5.49 -20.89 16.02
N ASP A 124 -5.94 -21.49 17.15
CA ASP A 124 -6.82 -22.66 17.10
C ASP A 124 -8.13 -22.35 16.36
N GLU A 125 -8.71 -21.16 16.54
CA GLU A 125 -9.92 -20.75 15.82
C GLU A 125 -9.75 -20.80 14.31
N TYR A 126 -8.57 -20.45 13.79
CA TYR A 126 -8.33 -20.38 12.35
C TYR A 126 -7.74 -21.66 11.77
N LEU A 127 -7.13 -22.51 12.58
CA LEU A 127 -6.38 -23.69 12.14
C LEU A 127 -7.10 -25.01 12.37
N SER A 128 -8.06 -25.07 13.33
CA SER A 128 -8.71 -26.29 13.74
C SER A 128 -9.99 -26.62 12.96
N GLY A 129 -10.49 -27.85 13.15
CA GLY A 129 -11.74 -28.34 12.57
C GLY A 129 -11.60 -28.87 11.15
N ASP A 130 -12.73 -29.42 10.64
CA ASP A 130 -12.77 -30.03 9.30
C ASP A 130 -12.67 -29.00 8.16
N HIS A 131 -12.97 -27.75 8.46
CA HIS A 131 -12.96 -26.64 7.51
C HIS A 131 -12.23 -25.41 8.09
N PRO A 132 -10.89 -25.48 8.25
CA PRO A 132 -10.11 -24.39 8.83
C PRO A 132 -10.23 -23.11 8.00
N ILE A 133 -10.04 -21.96 8.66
CA ILE A 133 -10.07 -20.64 7.99
C ILE A 133 -8.79 -20.46 7.17
N PHE A 134 -7.64 -20.82 7.73
CA PHE A 134 -6.37 -20.83 7.00
C PHE A 134 -6.25 -22.11 6.18
N VAL A 135 -6.65 -22.01 4.92
CA VAL A 135 -6.77 -23.17 4.01
C VAL A 135 -5.40 -23.59 3.47
N GLY A 136 -4.55 -22.62 3.13
CA GLY A 136 -3.22 -22.85 2.54
C GLY A 136 -2.27 -23.63 3.47
N PRO A 137 -1.15 -24.10 2.92
CA PRO A 137 -0.18 -24.88 3.70
C PRO A 137 0.66 -24.02 4.66
N ASP A 138 0.74 -22.73 4.46
CA ASP A 138 1.65 -21.84 5.16
C ASP A 138 0.90 -20.86 6.06
N VAL A 139 1.50 -20.54 7.21
CA VAL A 139 1.02 -19.50 8.15
C VAL A 139 2.22 -18.72 8.65
N HIS A 140 2.15 -17.40 8.56
CA HIS A 140 3.21 -16.52 9.05
C HIS A 140 2.89 -16.04 10.47
N ILE A 141 3.88 -16.11 11.36
CA ILE A 141 3.73 -15.81 12.79
C ILE A 141 4.38 -14.48 13.20
N GLY A 142 4.80 -13.67 12.21
CA GLY A 142 5.55 -12.44 12.48
C GLY A 142 6.94 -12.70 13.03
N THR A 143 7.19 -12.31 14.27
CA THR A 143 8.43 -12.47 15.05
C THR A 143 9.56 -11.53 14.61
N ASP A 144 9.24 -10.26 14.48
CA ASP A 144 10.19 -9.16 14.28
C ASP A 144 10.09 -8.11 15.39
N GLU A 145 10.98 -7.17 15.35
CA GLU A 145 11.07 -5.91 16.10
C GLU A 145 10.79 -5.97 17.61
N TYR A 146 11.00 -7.13 18.25
CA TYR A 146 10.86 -7.24 19.70
C TYR A 146 12.12 -6.75 20.43
N ASN A 147 11.98 -6.47 21.74
CA ASN A 147 13.05 -5.86 22.53
C ASN A 147 14.23 -6.81 22.78
N LEU A 148 15.44 -6.36 22.45
CA LEU A 148 16.70 -7.12 22.60
C LEU A 148 16.97 -7.61 24.01
N LYS A 149 16.53 -6.90 25.04
CA LYS A 149 16.74 -7.31 26.43
C LYS A 149 15.98 -8.58 26.82
N GLU A 150 14.97 -8.93 26.02
CA GLU A 150 14.13 -10.10 26.23
C GLU A 150 14.42 -11.22 25.20
N ALA A 151 15.63 -11.24 24.65
CA ALA A 151 16.00 -12.16 23.58
C ALA A 151 15.75 -13.64 23.92
N GLU A 152 16.05 -14.08 25.15
CA GLU A 152 15.81 -15.48 25.57
C GLU A 152 14.31 -15.84 25.55
N GLN A 153 13.46 -14.96 26.06
CA GLN A 153 12.03 -15.18 26.08
C GLN A 153 11.42 -15.07 24.68
N PHE A 154 11.92 -14.15 23.86
CA PHE A 154 11.55 -14.05 22.44
C PHE A 154 11.90 -15.35 21.67
N ARG A 155 13.08 -15.90 21.89
CA ARG A 155 13.49 -17.17 21.28
C ARG A 155 12.61 -18.34 21.73
N TYR A 156 12.27 -18.38 23.04
CA TYR A 156 11.30 -19.36 23.55
C TYR A 156 9.93 -19.23 22.87
N PHE A 157 9.42 -18.02 22.76
CA PHE A 157 8.14 -17.71 22.09
C PHE A 157 8.18 -18.14 20.62
N THR A 158 9.23 -17.79 19.90
CA THR A 158 9.40 -18.16 18.48
C THR A 158 9.37 -19.68 18.31
N GLU A 159 10.19 -20.42 19.08
CA GLU A 159 10.22 -21.88 19.01
C GLU A 159 8.88 -22.52 19.39
N TYR A 160 8.16 -21.94 20.37
CA TYR A 160 6.86 -22.39 20.78
C TYR A 160 5.86 -22.31 19.63
N TYR A 161 5.76 -21.17 18.94
CA TYR A 161 4.81 -21.01 17.83
C TYR A 161 5.24 -21.72 16.56
N LEU A 162 6.52 -21.91 16.29
CA LEU A 162 6.97 -22.80 15.22
C LEU A 162 6.47 -24.23 15.44
N LYS A 163 6.52 -24.73 16.65
CA LYS A 163 5.97 -26.05 17.00
C LYS A 163 4.44 -26.07 17.00
N TYR A 164 3.82 -25.00 17.54
CA TYR A 164 2.37 -24.90 17.63
C TYR A 164 1.69 -24.96 16.27
N ILE A 165 2.12 -24.15 15.32
CA ILE A 165 1.61 -24.15 13.95
C ILE A 165 1.86 -25.48 13.25
N THR A 166 3.02 -26.10 13.47
CA THR A 166 3.35 -27.41 12.89
C THR A 166 2.40 -28.52 13.37
N LYS A 167 1.84 -28.46 14.58
CA LYS A 167 0.85 -29.44 15.09
C LYS A 167 -0.42 -29.52 14.23
N TYR A 168 -0.80 -28.41 13.56
CA TYR A 168 -1.93 -28.35 12.64
C TYR A 168 -1.59 -28.78 11.22
N GLY A 169 -0.37 -29.34 11.00
CA GLY A 169 0.09 -29.76 9.67
C GLY A 169 0.44 -28.59 8.75
N LYS A 170 0.60 -27.38 9.29
CA LYS A 170 1.00 -26.19 8.54
C LYS A 170 2.51 -25.94 8.60
N ASN A 171 3.02 -25.24 7.61
CA ASN A 171 4.40 -24.75 7.57
C ASN A 171 4.45 -23.35 8.20
N PRO A 172 5.06 -23.18 9.38
CA PRO A 172 5.22 -21.86 9.93
C PRO A 172 6.27 -21.07 9.14
N ARG A 173 5.95 -19.81 8.87
CA ARG A 173 6.84 -18.78 8.31
C ARG A 173 7.05 -17.68 9.32
N LEU A 174 8.18 -16.97 9.21
CA LEU A 174 8.53 -15.92 10.18
C LEU A 174 9.43 -14.85 9.55
N TRP A 175 9.40 -13.65 10.12
CA TRP A 175 10.40 -12.62 9.86
C TRP A 175 11.73 -13.00 10.52
N GLY A 176 12.82 -12.82 9.81
CA GLY A 176 14.16 -13.16 10.29
C GLY A 176 14.65 -12.21 11.38
N SER A 177 14.86 -12.71 12.60
CA SER A 177 15.26 -11.88 13.75
C SER A 177 16.38 -12.48 14.60
N LEU A 178 16.75 -13.72 14.40
CA LEU A 178 17.57 -14.47 15.36
C LEU A 178 19.07 -14.08 15.39
N LYS A 179 19.59 -13.41 14.35
CA LYS A 179 20.94 -12.84 14.37
C LYS A 179 21.00 -11.62 15.29
N HIS A 180 19.92 -10.85 15.35
CA HIS A 180 19.77 -9.71 16.24
C HIS A 180 19.37 -10.14 17.65
N MET A 181 18.38 -11.02 17.78
CA MET A 181 17.88 -11.58 19.04
C MET A 181 18.75 -12.73 19.54
N LYS A 182 20.02 -12.41 19.89
CA LYS A 182 21.03 -13.39 20.33
C LYS A 182 20.68 -13.96 21.70
N GLY A 183 20.75 -15.29 21.84
CA GLY A 183 20.48 -15.98 23.09
C GLY A 183 20.87 -17.46 23.03
N ASN A 184 20.73 -18.15 24.15
CA ASN A 184 21.07 -19.58 24.30
C ASN A 184 19.85 -20.50 24.06
N THR A 185 18.65 -19.97 24.19
CA THR A 185 17.42 -20.73 23.93
C THR A 185 17.38 -21.15 22.45
N PRO A 186 17.37 -22.47 22.17
CA PRO A 186 17.44 -22.95 20.80
C PRO A 186 16.15 -22.67 20.03
N VAL A 187 16.28 -22.24 18.77
CA VAL A 187 15.19 -22.13 17.81
C VAL A 187 15.55 -22.96 16.59
N ASN A 188 14.68 -23.86 16.20
CA ASN A 188 14.94 -24.75 15.06
C ASN A 188 14.37 -24.20 13.78
N LEU A 189 15.21 -23.55 12.98
CA LEU A 189 14.84 -23.01 11.66
C LEU A 189 14.92 -24.05 10.52
N LYS A 190 15.43 -25.25 10.78
CA LYS A 190 15.61 -26.27 9.72
C LYS A 190 14.30 -26.57 9.00
N GLY A 191 14.29 -26.31 7.69
CA GLY A 191 13.13 -26.49 6.82
C GLY A 191 11.99 -25.50 7.02
N LYS A 192 12.11 -24.52 7.93
CA LYS A 192 11.16 -23.41 8.08
C LYS A 192 11.42 -22.33 7.04
N THR A 193 10.41 -21.58 6.66
CA THR A 193 10.58 -20.49 5.72
C THR A 193 10.73 -19.17 6.46
N VAL A 194 11.81 -18.44 6.16
CA VAL A 194 12.18 -17.19 6.80
C VAL A 194 12.22 -16.07 5.76
N ASN A 195 11.52 -14.98 6.02
CA ASN A 195 11.67 -13.72 5.29
C ASN A 195 12.87 -12.96 5.84
N ALA A 196 13.99 -12.93 5.10
CA ALA A 196 15.17 -12.14 5.44
C ALA A 196 14.91 -10.68 5.02
N TRP A 197 14.40 -9.89 5.98
CA TRP A 197 13.92 -8.55 5.73
C TRP A 197 14.96 -7.46 6.02
N ASN A 198 15.84 -7.69 6.98
CA ASN A 198 16.89 -6.74 7.34
C ASN A 198 18.20 -7.47 7.60
N TYR A 199 19.28 -6.99 7.00
CA TYR A 199 20.61 -7.62 7.07
C TYR A 199 21.14 -7.79 8.51
N SER A 200 20.85 -6.84 9.39
CA SER A 200 21.30 -6.89 10.79
C SER A 200 20.44 -7.80 11.67
N TRP A 201 19.15 -8.02 11.29
CA TRP A 201 18.23 -8.86 12.04
C TRP A 201 18.40 -10.34 11.72
N LEU A 202 18.45 -10.70 10.45
CA LEU A 202 18.87 -12.01 9.96
C LEU A 202 19.14 -11.93 8.43
N ASP A 203 20.39 -12.10 8.04
CA ASP A 203 20.76 -12.16 6.63
C ASP A 203 20.51 -13.53 6.00
N LEU A 204 20.51 -13.56 4.67
CA LEU A 204 20.25 -14.77 3.87
C LEU A 204 21.26 -15.88 4.17
N GLU A 205 22.55 -15.55 4.26
CA GLU A 205 23.61 -16.55 4.46
C GLU A 205 23.43 -17.24 5.81
N THR A 206 23.20 -16.47 6.86
CA THR A 206 22.94 -16.99 8.22
C THR A 206 21.67 -17.86 8.22
N ALA A 207 20.57 -17.41 7.58
CA ALA A 207 19.34 -18.21 7.51
C ALA A 207 19.56 -19.55 6.82
N LEU A 208 20.28 -19.56 5.70
CA LEU A 208 20.57 -20.78 4.95
C LEU A 208 21.53 -21.72 5.71
N GLN A 209 22.50 -21.19 6.43
CA GLN A 209 23.40 -21.97 7.30
C GLN A 209 22.65 -22.66 8.46
N GLU A 210 21.61 -22.02 9.00
CA GLU A 210 20.70 -22.60 10.00
C GLU A 210 19.74 -23.63 9.40
N GLY A 211 19.82 -23.90 8.10
CA GLY A 211 18.99 -24.86 7.37
C GLY A 211 17.58 -24.39 7.07
N ALA A 212 17.32 -23.10 7.17
CA ALA A 212 16.05 -22.51 6.76
C ALA A 212 15.89 -22.48 5.24
N LYS A 213 14.67 -22.34 4.78
CA LYS A 213 14.34 -21.85 3.46
C LYS A 213 14.21 -20.32 3.57
N ALA A 214 14.86 -19.58 2.70
CA ALA A 214 14.89 -18.13 2.79
C ALA A 214 14.14 -17.45 1.63
N ILE A 215 13.48 -16.35 1.93
CA ILE A 215 12.91 -15.41 0.97
C ILE A 215 13.58 -14.06 1.22
N ASN A 216 14.19 -13.49 0.18
CA ASN A 216 14.74 -12.14 0.28
C ASN A 216 13.63 -11.11 0.29
N THR A 217 13.48 -10.40 1.40
CA THR A 217 12.53 -9.31 1.58
C THR A 217 13.25 -8.06 2.09
N CYS A 218 14.51 -7.87 1.66
CA CYS A 218 15.40 -6.83 2.18
C CYS A 218 14.77 -5.44 2.15
N ASP A 219 14.62 -4.83 3.30
CA ASP A 219 14.00 -3.53 3.51
C ASP A 219 14.67 -2.40 2.71
N ALA A 220 15.99 -2.42 2.63
CA ALA A 220 16.77 -1.44 1.89
C ALA A 220 16.45 -1.37 0.38
N PHE A 221 15.89 -2.44 -0.20
CA PHE A 221 15.65 -2.55 -1.64
C PHE A 221 14.19 -2.83 -2.01
N LEU A 222 13.43 -3.49 -1.13
CA LEU A 222 12.16 -4.11 -1.45
C LEU A 222 10.99 -3.61 -0.60
N TYR A 223 11.20 -2.60 0.27
CA TYR A 223 10.11 -1.98 1.03
C TYR A 223 9.58 -0.75 0.31
N ILE A 224 8.28 -0.74 0.10
CA ILE A 224 7.50 0.42 -0.34
C ILE A 224 6.79 0.98 0.87
N VAL A 225 7.16 2.19 1.29
CA VAL A 225 6.51 2.88 2.42
C VAL A 225 6.10 4.27 1.94
N PRO A 226 4.83 4.45 1.54
CA PRO A 226 4.39 5.71 0.96
C PRO A 226 4.53 6.88 1.93
N ALA A 227 4.94 8.03 1.40
CA ALA A 227 4.99 9.31 2.10
C ALA A 227 6.00 9.42 3.27
N VAL A 228 6.96 8.50 3.37
CA VAL A 228 8.07 8.58 4.31
C VAL A 228 9.38 8.88 3.58
N ASN A 229 10.43 9.23 4.34
CA ASN A 229 11.75 9.57 3.81
C ASN A 229 12.86 8.58 4.19
N TYR A 230 12.53 7.49 4.88
CA TYR A 230 13.50 6.49 5.33
C TYR A 230 13.43 5.17 4.54
N TYR A 231 12.38 4.96 3.74
CA TYR A 231 12.24 3.87 2.79
C TYR A 231 11.79 4.38 1.42
N HIS A 232 11.66 3.49 0.45
CA HIS A 232 11.24 3.86 -0.90
C HIS A 232 9.75 4.21 -0.96
N ASN A 233 9.44 5.36 -1.56
CA ASN A 233 8.07 5.69 -1.96
C ASN A 233 7.66 4.89 -3.21
N PHE A 234 8.62 4.66 -4.10
CA PHE A 234 8.59 3.72 -5.22
C PHE A 234 9.90 2.95 -5.23
N LEU A 235 9.89 1.66 -5.58
CA LEU A 235 11.14 0.93 -5.73
C LEU A 235 11.96 1.49 -6.89
N ASP A 236 13.28 1.37 -6.82
CA ASP A 236 14.15 1.68 -7.95
C ASP A 236 14.07 0.55 -8.99
N HIS A 237 13.09 0.68 -9.90
CA HIS A 237 12.80 -0.34 -10.90
C HIS A 237 13.95 -0.58 -11.85
N GLN A 238 14.69 0.49 -12.25
CA GLN A 238 15.83 0.36 -13.14
C GLN A 238 16.97 -0.38 -12.45
N TRP A 239 17.32 0.00 -11.25
CA TRP A 239 18.38 -0.67 -10.50
C TRP A 239 18.03 -2.14 -10.21
N ILE A 240 16.78 -2.44 -9.82
CA ILE A 240 16.31 -3.82 -9.63
C ILE A 240 16.45 -4.61 -10.93
N TYR A 241 16.02 -4.05 -12.04
CA TYR A 241 16.11 -4.71 -13.35
C TYR A 241 17.55 -4.99 -13.77
N GLU A 242 18.42 -4.00 -13.66
CA GLU A 242 19.79 -4.04 -14.19
C GLU A 242 20.79 -4.71 -13.25
N SER A 243 20.68 -4.47 -11.94
CA SER A 243 21.76 -4.73 -10.98
C SER A 243 21.40 -5.67 -9.84
N TRP A 244 20.17 -5.59 -9.32
CA TRP A 244 19.76 -6.38 -8.16
C TRP A 244 19.61 -7.87 -8.50
N SER A 245 19.78 -8.72 -7.48
CA SER A 245 19.54 -10.18 -7.53
C SER A 245 18.84 -10.64 -6.25
N PRO A 246 17.98 -11.69 -6.31
CA PRO A 246 17.43 -12.32 -5.10
C PRO A 246 18.48 -12.78 -4.07
N ARG A 247 19.73 -12.94 -4.50
CA ARG A 247 20.88 -13.31 -3.66
C ARG A 247 21.54 -12.12 -2.95
N MET A 248 21.00 -10.89 -3.10
CA MET A 248 21.63 -9.65 -2.64
C MET A 248 20.80 -8.99 -1.52
N MET A 249 21.41 -8.79 -0.35
CA MET A 249 20.88 -7.95 0.74
C MET A 249 21.73 -6.71 0.99
N GLN A 250 22.94 -6.65 0.45
CA GLN A 250 23.80 -5.46 0.43
C GLN A 250 24.26 -5.24 -1.00
N GLU A 251 24.37 -3.99 -1.42
CA GLU A 251 24.76 -3.65 -2.77
C GLU A 251 26.18 -4.23 -3.11
N GLY A 252 26.23 -4.93 -4.22
CA GLY A 252 27.47 -5.56 -4.68
C GLY A 252 27.83 -6.88 -4.00
N GLU A 253 27.11 -7.30 -2.97
CA GLU A 253 27.36 -8.57 -2.24
C GLU A 253 26.28 -9.60 -2.60
N MET A 254 26.69 -10.72 -3.16
CA MET A 254 25.78 -11.84 -3.48
C MET A 254 26.20 -13.10 -2.73
N ILE A 255 25.25 -13.73 -2.06
CA ILE A 255 25.47 -15.04 -1.47
C ILE A 255 25.61 -16.11 -2.55
N GLU A 256 26.20 -17.26 -2.18
CA GLU A 256 26.25 -18.44 -3.03
C GLU A 256 24.84 -18.92 -3.42
N GLN A 257 24.72 -19.54 -4.61
CA GLN A 257 23.44 -20.08 -5.06
C GLN A 257 23.01 -21.23 -4.15
N SER A 258 21.76 -21.23 -3.73
CA SER A 258 21.17 -22.24 -2.87
C SER A 258 19.78 -22.62 -3.32
N THR A 259 19.45 -23.90 -3.30
CA THR A 259 18.08 -24.41 -3.55
C THR A 259 17.11 -24.06 -2.42
N ASN A 260 17.62 -23.66 -1.25
CA ASN A 260 16.83 -23.19 -0.12
C ASN A 260 16.54 -21.68 -0.19
N LEU A 261 17.15 -20.93 -1.12
CA LEU A 261 16.70 -19.59 -1.45
C LEU A 261 15.51 -19.71 -2.41
N LEU A 262 14.30 -19.46 -1.90
CA LEU A 262 13.06 -19.66 -2.64
C LEU A 262 12.78 -18.55 -3.66
N GLY A 263 13.36 -17.38 -3.45
CA GLY A 263 13.17 -16.20 -4.28
C GLY A 263 13.16 -14.92 -3.45
N ALA A 264 12.30 -13.98 -3.84
CA ALA A 264 12.17 -12.72 -3.12
C ALA A 264 10.72 -12.22 -3.09
N MET A 265 10.46 -11.29 -2.17
CA MET A 265 9.17 -10.66 -1.95
C MET A 265 9.41 -9.17 -1.68
N PHE A 266 8.65 -8.28 -2.29
CA PHE A 266 8.60 -6.90 -1.84
C PHE A 266 7.45 -6.71 -0.85
N ALA A 267 7.57 -5.78 0.06
CA ALA A 267 6.54 -5.48 1.05
C ALA A 267 6.04 -4.04 0.90
N VAL A 268 4.78 -3.82 1.30
CA VAL A 268 4.15 -2.50 1.31
C VAL A 268 3.65 -2.24 2.71
N TRP A 269 4.16 -1.18 3.33
CA TRP A 269 3.80 -0.75 4.67
C TRP A 269 3.18 0.65 4.62
N ASN A 270 2.27 0.94 5.51
CA ASN A 270 1.62 2.24 5.58
C ASN A 270 1.84 2.88 6.94
N ASP A 271 3.11 3.18 7.25
CA ASP A 271 3.57 3.74 8.53
C ASP A 271 2.91 5.09 8.87
N ARG A 272 2.45 5.80 7.85
CA ARG A 272 1.83 7.12 7.96
C ARG A 272 0.33 7.06 7.75
N VAL A 273 -0.38 6.42 8.67
CA VAL A 273 -1.85 6.36 8.65
C VAL A 273 -2.44 7.76 8.62
N GLY A 274 -3.45 7.98 7.74
CA GLY A 274 -4.14 9.26 7.62
C GLY A 274 -3.39 10.33 6.81
N ASN A 275 -2.40 9.96 5.99
CA ASN A 275 -1.63 10.88 5.15
C ASN A 275 -2.26 11.19 3.78
N GLY A 276 -3.47 10.72 3.52
CA GLY A 276 -4.17 10.89 2.24
C GLY A 276 -3.75 9.89 1.15
N ILE A 277 -3.09 8.80 1.51
CA ILE A 277 -2.79 7.70 0.59
C ILE A 277 -4.04 6.84 0.39
N SER A 278 -4.51 6.75 -0.85
CA SER A 278 -5.63 5.91 -1.26
C SER A 278 -5.16 4.51 -1.69
N GLN A 279 -6.12 3.60 -1.88
CA GLN A 279 -5.85 2.28 -2.47
C GLN A 279 -5.19 2.37 -3.85
N GLN A 280 -5.57 3.37 -4.65
CA GLN A 280 -4.97 3.59 -5.97
C GLN A 280 -3.53 4.11 -5.87
N ASP A 281 -3.21 4.95 -4.88
CA ASP A 281 -1.83 5.37 -4.64
C ASP A 281 -0.94 4.19 -4.24
N VAL A 282 -1.46 3.26 -3.45
CA VAL A 282 -0.77 2.00 -3.14
C VAL A 282 -0.58 1.20 -4.41
N HIS A 283 -1.63 1.04 -5.22
CA HIS A 283 -1.58 0.25 -6.45
C HIS A 283 -0.58 0.80 -7.48
N ILE A 284 -0.51 2.12 -7.65
CA ILE A 284 0.44 2.78 -8.56
C ILE A 284 1.89 2.50 -8.16
N ARG A 285 2.16 2.22 -6.89
CA ARG A 285 3.48 1.85 -6.38
C ARG A 285 3.76 0.37 -6.51
N THR A 286 2.75 -0.44 -6.24
CA THR A 286 2.90 -1.90 -6.20
C THR A 286 2.90 -2.54 -7.58
N PHE A 287 2.07 -2.06 -8.50
CA PHE A 287 1.95 -2.69 -9.82
C PHE A 287 3.26 -2.66 -10.63
N PRO A 288 3.96 -1.53 -10.74
CA PRO A 288 5.28 -1.51 -11.39
C PRO A 288 6.33 -2.38 -10.68
N ALA A 289 6.27 -2.45 -9.35
CA ALA A 289 7.12 -3.34 -8.58
C ALA A 289 6.84 -4.82 -8.92
N MET A 290 5.56 -5.21 -9.07
CA MET A 290 5.20 -6.55 -9.53
C MET A 290 5.77 -6.86 -10.91
N GLN A 291 5.73 -5.91 -11.84
CA GLN A 291 6.25 -6.08 -13.20
C GLN A 291 7.76 -6.34 -13.20
N VAL A 292 8.54 -5.50 -12.53
CA VAL A 292 9.99 -5.66 -12.49
C VAL A 292 10.42 -6.88 -11.68
N MET A 293 9.77 -7.15 -10.56
CA MET A 293 10.07 -8.31 -9.72
C MET A 293 9.73 -9.62 -10.44
N SER A 294 8.59 -9.68 -11.14
CA SER A 294 8.21 -10.89 -11.90
C SER A 294 9.22 -11.21 -12.98
N GLU A 295 9.68 -10.21 -13.75
CA GLU A 295 10.71 -10.40 -14.77
C GLU A 295 12.03 -10.89 -14.16
N LYS A 296 12.45 -10.24 -13.07
CA LYS A 296 13.70 -10.56 -12.37
C LYS A 296 13.69 -11.96 -11.76
N LEU A 297 12.60 -12.32 -11.10
CA LEU A 297 12.48 -13.63 -10.45
C LEU A 297 12.30 -14.78 -11.45
N TRP A 298 11.66 -14.50 -12.59
CA TRP A 298 11.47 -15.51 -13.64
C TRP A 298 12.73 -15.79 -14.44
N LYS A 299 13.47 -14.74 -14.83
CA LYS A 299 14.68 -14.85 -15.66
C LYS A 299 15.99 -14.95 -14.87
N GLY A 300 15.94 -14.65 -13.57
CA GLY A 300 17.15 -14.60 -12.75
C GLY A 300 18.09 -13.49 -13.19
N GLU A 301 19.39 -13.81 -13.26
CA GLU A 301 20.43 -12.84 -13.62
C GLU A 301 20.53 -12.57 -15.13
N ASN A 302 19.75 -13.27 -15.96
CA ASN A 302 19.81 -13.20 -17.41
C ASN A 302 18.89 -12.11 -18.04
N THR A 303 18.39 -11.16 -17.26
CA THR A 303 17.53 -10.07 -17.75
C THR A 303 18.25 -9.10 -18.69
N ARG A 304 19.58 -9.09 -18.70
CA ARG A 304 20.45 -8.05 -19.31
C ARG A 304 20.45 -7.95 -20.83
N ASN A 305 19.75 -8.83 -21.54
CA ASN A 305 19.73 -8.81 -23.01
C ASN A 305 18.77 -7.77 -23.60
N ILE A 306 17.93 -7.15 -22.78
CA ILE A 306 16.95 -6.15 -23.19
C ILE A 306 17.22 -4.87 -22.39
N PRO A 307 17.45 -3.71 -23.02
CA PRO A 307 17.62 -2.45 -22.30
C PRO A 307 16.39 -2.12 -21.43
N PHE A 308 16.61 -1.50 -20.27
CA PHE A 308 15.53 -1.15 -19.35
C PHE A 308 14.45 -0.29 -20.01
N GLU A 309 14.81 0.66 -20.88
CA GLU A 309 13.83 1.51 -21.59
C GLU A 309 12.89 0.69 -22.48
N THR A 310 13.38 -0.39 -23.08
CA THR A 310 12.53 -1.31 -23.86
C THR A 310 11.60 -2.10 -22.94
N PHE A 311 12.12 -2.61 -21.84
CA PHE A 311 11.32 -3.29 -20.82
C PHE A 311 10.25 -2.36 -20.22
N GLU A 312 10.63 -1.14 -19.85
CA GLU A 312 9.72 -0.11 -19.35
C GLU A 312 8.60 0.20 -20.36
N THR A 313 8.94 0.25 -21.66
CA THR A 313 7.92 0.43 -22.72
C THR A 313 6.92 -0.73 -22.74
N TRP A 314 7.41 -1.96 -22.61
CA TRP A 314 6.50 -3.12 -22.50
C TRP A 314 5.63 -3.07 -21.27
N CYS A 315 6.18 -2.71 -20.11
CA CYS A 315 5.41 -2.54 -18.87
C CYS A 315 4.26 -1.56 -19.03
N ARG A 316 4.47 -0.45 -19.74
CA ARG A 316 3.44 0.55 -19.99
C ARG A 316 2.31 0.06 -20.90
N THR A 317 2.62 -0.81 -21.85
CA THR A 317 1.68 -1.32 -22.84
C THR A 317 1.03 -2.65 -22.44
N THR A 318 1.57 -3.32 -21.43
CA THR A 318 1.02 -4.59 -20.92
C THR A 318 -0.07 -4.29 -19.89
N PRO A 319 -1.28 -4.88 -20.03
CA PRO A 319 -2.36 -4.67 -19.07
C PRO A 319 -2.02 -5.25 -17.69
N GLU A 320 -2.73 -4.82 -16.67
CA GLU A 320 -2.59 -5.37 -15.32
C GLU A 320 -2.93 -6.86 -15.29
N ALA A 321 -4.07 -7.22 -15.82
CA ALA A 321 -4.52 -8.58 -16.12
C ALA A 321 -5.79 -8.51 -16.99
N PRO A 322 -6.22 -9.59 -17.64
CA PRO A 322 -7.49 -9.61 -18.37
C PRO A 322 -8.65 -9.21 -17.46
N GLY A 323 -9.36 -8.13 -17.85
CA GLY A 323 -10.51 -7.61 -17.12
C GLY A 323 -10.20 -6.86 -15.82
N VAL A 324 -8.94 -6.51 -15.58
CA VAL A 324 -8.48 -5.70 -14.43
C VAL A 324 -7.97 -4.35 -14.93
N ASN A 325 -8.39 -3.28 -14.28
CA ASN A 325 -7.92 -1.91 -14.51
C ASN A 325 -7.99 -1.11 -13.21
N LEU A 326 -7.19 -1.49 -12.22
CA LEU A 326 -7.11 -0.80 -10.92
C LEU A 326 -6.42 0.56 -11.03
N GLN A 327 -5.56 0.74 -12.04
CA GLN A 327 -4.95 2.04 -12.34
C GLN A 327 -5.95 3.06 -12.90
N ALA A 328 -7.17 2.63 -13.25
CA ALA A 328 -8.13 3.47 -13.98
C ALA A 328 -7.50 4.10 -15.24
N SER A 329 -6.67 3.34 -15.95
CA SER A 329 -6.00 3.78 -17.16
C SER A 329 -7.01 3.98 -18.29
N ILE A 330 -6.76 4.99 -19.13
CA ILE A 330 -7.54 5.23 -20.34
C ILE A 330 -6.84 4.48 -21.50
N ASP A 331 -7.65 3.81 -22.35
CA ASP A 331 -7.13 3.21 -23.58
C ASP A 331 -6.81 4.31 -24.62
N ASP A 332 -5.58 4.32 -25.14
CA ASP A 332 -5.11 5.24 -26.21
C ASP A 332 -6.02 5.25 -27.45
N ARG A 333 -6.84 4.24 -27.64
CA ARG A 333 -7.71 4.08 -28.82
C ARG A 333 -9.12 4.62 -28.62
N LYS A 334 -9.44 5.09 -27.43
CA LYS A 334 -10.74 5.65 -27.09
C LYS A 334 -10.52 7.02 -26.47
N ASP A 335 -10.45 8.04 -27.29
CA ASP A 335 -10.67 9.40 -26.82
C ASP A 335 -12.02 9.44 -26.12
N LEU A 336 -12.01 9.53 -24.81
CA LEU A 336 -13.21 9.75 -24.03
C LEU A 336 -13.61 11.21 -24.21
N THR A 337 -14.28 11.43 -25.31
CA THR A 337 -14.75 12.75 -25.66
C THR A 337 -16.22 12.82 -25.29
N LEU A 338 -16.52 13.57 -24.23
CA LEU A 338 -17.88 14.12 -24.03
C LEU A 338 -18.01 15.32 -24.98
N SER A 339 -17.63 15.12 -26.25
CA SER A 339 -17.53 16.20 -27.23
C SER A 339 -18.84 16.46 -27.94
N GLY A 340 -19.01 17.71 -28.35
CA GLY A 340 -20.06 18.16 -29.19
C GLY A 340 -21.35 18.61 -28.50
N GLN A 341 -21.44 18.48 -27.18
CA GLN A 341 -22.55 19.02 -26.38
C GLN A 341 -22.05 20.01 -25.32
N GLU A 342 -22.68 21.16 -25.28
CA GLU A 342 -22.55 22.11 -24.20
C GLU A 342 -23.39 21.65 -23.02
N ILE A 343 -22.73 21.37 -21.90
CA ILE A 343 -23.38 21.00 -20.63
C ILE A 343 -23.67 22.30 -19.89
N ILE A 344 -24.92 22.58 -19.66
CA ILE A 344 -25.41 23.75 -18.91
C ILE A 344 -25.74 23.29 -17.51
N LEU A 345 -25.07 23.89 -16.50
CA LEU A 345 -25.23 23.58 -15.08
C LEU A 345 -25.85 24.78 -14.36
N GLN A 346 -26.88 24.52 -13.56
CA GLN A 346 -27.63 25.55 -12.81
C GLN A 346 -27.09 25.70 -11.36
N GLY A 347 -26.07 24.92 -10.97
CA GLY A 347 -25.49 24.97 -9.65
C GLY A 347 -26.09 23.98 -8.63
N ASN A 348 -27.12 23.24 -9.03
CA ASN A 348 -27.79 22.22 -8.21
C ASN A 348 -28.18 20.97 -9.02
N ASP A 349 -27.45 20.74 -10.08
CA ASP A 349 -27.63 19.65 -11.03
C ASP A 349 -26.29 18.97 -11.36
N SER A 350 -26.36 17.80 -11.95
CA SER A 350 -25.18 17.06 -12.39
C SER A 350 -25.50 16.14 -13.56
N VAL A 351 -24.48 15.88 -14.37
CA VAL A 351 -24.53 14.90 -15.47
C VAL A 351 -23.63 13.72 -15.07
N LEU A 352 -24.17 12.51 -15.13
CA LEU A 352 -23.43 11.29 -14.89
C LEU A 352 -22.64 10.87 -16.12
N THR A 353 -21.46 10.34 -15.92
CA THR A 353 -20.63 9.72 -16.96
C THR A 353 -20.52 8.22 -16.74
N SER A 354 -20.02 7.49 -17.73
CA SER A 354 -19.74 6.05 -17.63
C SER A 354 -18.39 5.72 -16.98
N ILE A 355 -17.57 6.76 -16.68
CA ILE A 355 -16.19 6.60 -16.18
C ILE A 355 -16.12 7.20 -14.78
N PRO A 356 -15.86 6.39 -13.75
CA PRO A 356 -15.83 6.90 -12.40
C PRO A 356 -14.66 7.85 -12.14
N GLU A 357 -13.49 7.55 -12.69
CA GLU A 357 -12.25 8.30 -12.46
C GLU A 357 -11.18 7.89 -13.49
N ILE A 358 -10.12 8.69 -13.59
CA ILE A 358 -8.98 8.48 -14.49
C ILE A 358 -7.70 8.52 -13.66
N GLY A 359 -6.94 7.41 -13.71
CA GLY A 359 -5.66 7.28 -13.04
C GLY A 359 -4.49 7.80 -13.87
N TYR A 360 -3.35 7.91 -13.23
CA TYR A 360 -2.11 8.44 -13.84
C TYR A 360 -1.52 7.53 -14.91
N PRO A 361 -0.74 8.12 -15.87
CA PRO A 361 -0.69 9.54 -16.19
C PRO A 361 -1.81 9.93 -17.16
N TYR A 362 -2.41 11.09 -16.96
CA TYR A 362 -3.52 11.57 -17.77
C TYR A 362 -3.43 13.05 -18.10
N SER A 363 -4.16 13.46 -19.16
CA SER A 363 -4.52 14.84 -19.48
C SER A 363 -6.02 14.95 -19.64
N VAL A 364 -6.66 15.86 -18.90
CA VAL A 364 -8.09 16.19 -19.07
C VAL A 364 -8.20 17.65 -19.46
N GLU A 365 -8.76 17.88 -20.66
CA GLU A 365 -8.97 19.22 -21.22
C GLU A 365 -10.46 19.50 -21.33
N PHE A 366 -10.87 20.71 -21.00
CA PHE A 366 -12.27 21.19 -21.16
C PHE A 366 -12.30 22.70 -21.30
N GLU A 367 -13.42 23.19 -21.85
CA GLU A 367 -13.72 24.62 -21.86
C GLU A 367 -14.82 24.92 -20.85
N ILE A 368 -14.65 26.00 -20.08
CA ILE A 368 -15.54 26.41 -19.00
C ILE A 368 -15.95 27.87 -19.14
N TYR A 369 -17.20 28.17 -18.84
CA TYR A 369 -17.76 29.50 -18.75
C TYR A 369 -18.51 29.63 -17.43
N ALA A 370 -17.98 30.41 -16.50
CA ALA A 370 -18.62 30.64 -15.21
C ALA A 370 -19.65 31.76 -15.29
N ASP A 371 -20.82 31.53 -14.70
CA ASP A 371 -21.84 32.58 -14.53
C ASP A 371 -21.36 33.69 -13.56
N PRO A 372 -22.00 34.90 -13.60
CA PRO A 372 -21.57 36.06 -12.78
C PRO A 372 -21.56 35.82 -11.27
N LYS A 373 -22.33 34.86 -10.78
CA LYS A 373 -22.44 34.50 -9.36
C LYS A 373 -22.26 33.01 -9.18
N PRO A 374 -21.03 32.50 -9.31
CA PRO A 374 -20.77 31.09 -9.09
C PRO A 374 -20.96 30.70 -7.61
N ASN A 375 -21.33 29.46 -7.36
CA ASN A 375 -21.37 28.92 -6.00
C ASN A 375 -19.96 28.93 -5.38
N ILE A 376 -19.90 29.03 -4.05
CA ILE A 376 -18.66 28.84 -3.29
C ILE A 376 -18.32 27.35 -3.35
N ASP A 377 -17.04 27.03 -3.53
CA ASP A 377 -16.51 25.66 -3.61
C ASP A 377 -17.26 24.80 -4.66
N ALA A 378 -17.56 25.45 -5.79
CA ALA A 378 -18.39 24.88 -6.83
C ALA A 378 -17.77 23.61 -7.43
N VAL A 379 -18.44 22.48 -7.28
CA VAL A 379 -18.01 21.19 -7.78
C VAL A 379 -18.13 21.16 -9.30
N LEU A 380 -17.00 20.98 -9.98
CA LEU A 380 -16.93 20.78 -11.44
C LEU A 380 -16.99 19.30 -11.78
N PHE A 381 -16.13 18.48 -11.14
CA PHE A 381 -16.06 17.05 -11.36
C PHE A 381 -15.99 16.34 -10.02
N LYS A 382 -16.69 15.20 -9.90
CA LYS A 382 -16.72 14.39 -8.69
C LYS A 382 -16.60 12.91 -9.02
N GLY A 383 -15.74 12.23 -8.30
CA GLY A 383 -15.47 10.80 -8.38
C GLY A 383 -15.69 10.09 -7.03
N PRO A 384 -15.33 8.81 -6.95
CA PRO A 384 -15.41 8.06 -5.71
C PRO A 384 -14.47 8.59 -4.61
N HIS A 385 -13.27 9.06 -4.97
CA HIS A 385 -12.19 9.37 -4.04
C HIS A 385 -11.76 10.84 -4.05
N SER A 386 -12.19 11.60 -5.05
CA SER A 386 -11.75 12.98 -5.24
C SER A 386 -12.85 13.88 -5.82
N VAL A 387 -12.64 15.18 -5.62
CA VAL A 387 -13.50 16.24 -6.15
C VAL A 387 -12.61 17.33 -6.73
N PHE A 388 -12.94 17.84 -7.91
CA PHE A 388 -12.29 19.01 -8.52
C PHE A 388 -13.28 20.17 -8.53
N THR A 389 -12.88 21.32 -7.95
CA THR A 389 -13.75 22.47 -7.73
C THR A 389 -13.24 23.73 -8.40
N ALA A 390 -14.15 24.64 -8.68
CA ALA A 390 -13.87 26.02 -9.01
C ALA A 390 -14.37 26.97 -7.91
N ASN A 391 -13.89 28.21 -7.91
CA ASN A 391 -14.29 29.24 -6.96
C ASN A 391 -14.07 28.85 -5.49
N TRP A 392 -12.93 28.16 -5.22
CA TRP A 392 -12.53 27.77 -3.85
C TRP A 392 -12.63 28.98 -2.90
N GLN A 393 -13.38 28.81 -1.80
CA GLN A 393 -13.66 29.85 -0.80
C GLN A 393 -14.01 31.24 -1.40
N ASN A 394 -14.75 31.25 -2.49
CA ASN A 394 -15.16 32.45 -3.21
C ASN A 394 -13.99 33.30 -3.78
N THR A 395 -12.89 32.66 -4.12
CA THR A 395 -11.68 33.33 -4.64
C THR A 395 -11.53 33.26 -6.15
N GLY A 396 -12.37 32.49 -6.83
CA GLY A 396 -12.24 32.15 -8.24
C GLY A 396 -11.15 31.14 -8.56
N LYS A 397 -10.47 30.57 -7.54
CA LYS A 397 -9.39 29.61 -7.74
C LYS A 397 -9.94 28.20 -7.97
N PHE A 398 -9.16 27.39 -8.69
CA PHE A 398 -9.37 25.95 -8.76
C PHE A 398 -8.76 25.27 -7.54
N ALA A 399 -9.39 24.19 -7.10
CA ALA A 399 -8.88 23.32 -6.07
C ALA A 399 -9.31 21.89 -6.30
N PHE A 400 -8.67 20.95 -5.64
CA PHE A 400 -9.17 19.58 -5.55
C PHE A 400 -9.06 19.05 -4.13
N SER A 401 -9.95 18.15 -3.77
CA SER A 401 -9.89 17.41 -2.52
C SER A 401 -9.78 15.93 -2.79
N ARG A 402 -9.02 15.25 -1.94
CA ARG A 402 -8.87 13.80 -1.94
C ARG A 402 -8.59 13.32 -0.52
N ASP A 403 -9.24 12.23 -0.12
CA ASP A 403 -8.97 11.54 1.15
C ASP A 403 -8.88 12.47 2.38
N GLY A 404 -9.76 13.50 2.42
CA GLY A 404 -9.80 14.48 3.51
C GLY A 404 -8.79 15.62 3.41
N TYR A 405 -7.97 15.67 2.38
CA TYR A 405 -7.00 16.75 2.12
C TYR A 405 -7.48 17.64 0.98
N GLU A 406 -7.14 18.93 1.06
CA GLU A 406 -7.49 19.94 0.07
C GLU A 406 -6.23 20.61 -0.48
N PHE A 407 -6.18 20.75 -1.81
CA PHE A 407 -5.06 21.30 -2.57
C PHE A 407 -5.55 22.41 -3.49
N ILE A 408 -4.90 23.57 -3.47
CA ILE A 408 -5.37 24.77 -4.12
C ILE A 408 -4.34 25.24 -5.16
N PHE A 409 -4.80 25.54 -6.38
CA PHE A 409 -4.01 26.26 -7.37
C PHE A 409 -4.09 27.75 -7.12
N HIS A 410 -2.98 28.35 -6.69
CA HIS A 410 -2.94 29.74 -6.27
C HIS A 410 -2.73 30.72 -7.42
N SER A 411 -2.13 30.29 -8.52
CA SER A 411 -1.61 31.15 -9.58
C SER A 411 -2.67 31.66 -10.56
N TYR A 412 -3.88 31.09 -10.53
CA TYR A 412 -4.93 31.46 -11.47
C TYR A 412 -6.30 31.65 -10.80
N ARG A 413 -7.08 32.59 -11.34
CA ARG A 413 -8.49 32.84 -10.97
C ARG A 413 -9.35 32.77 -12.20
N LEU A 414 -10.39 31.92 -12.18
CA LEU A 414 -11.35 31.76 -13.25
C LEU A 414 -12.17 33.05 -13.40
N PRO A 415 -12.14 33.71 -14.57
CA PRO A 415 -13.02 34.84 -14.83
C PRO A 415 -14.48 34.39 -15.01
N VAL A 416 -15.42 35.21 -14.60
CA VAL A 416 -16.83 35.03 -14.95
C VAL A 416 -17.11 35.53 -16.35
N GLU A 417 -18.20 35.06 -16.98
CA GLU A 417 -18.72 35.50 -18.28
C GLU A 417 -17.70 35.44 -19.44
N LYS A 418 -16.72 34.51 -19.31
CA LYS A 418 -15.67 34.33 -20.33
C LYS A 418 -15.34 32.84 -20.49
N TRP A 419 -15.33 32.38 -21.73
CA TRP A 419 -14.82 31.04 -22.04
C TRP A 419 -13.33 30.95 -21.72
N THR A 420 -12.98 29.91 -20.99
CA THR A 420 -11.59 29.62 -20.60
C THR A 420 -11.31 28.16 -20.92
N LYS A 421 -10.22 27.89 -21.64
CA LYS A 421 -9.75 26.53 -21.88
C LYS A 421 -8.87 26.10 -20.71
N VAL A 422 -9.25 25.02 -20.05
CA VAL A 422 -8.56 24.46 -18.89
C VAL A 422 -8.04 23.07 -19.26
N ARG A 423 -6.81 22.78 -18.88
CA ARG A 423 -6.24 21.44 -18.96
C ARG A 423 -5.62 21.09 -17.63
N VAL A 424 -5.95 19.91 -17.12
CA VAL A 424 -5.39 19.33 -15.90
C VAL A 424 -4.61 18.09 -16.29
N GLU A 425 -3.32 18.05 -15.93
CA GLU A 425 -2.46 16.88 -16.12
C GLU A 425 -2.08 16.32 -14.77
N GLY A 426 -2.21 15.00 -14.62
CA GLY A 426 -1.84 14.29 -13.41
C GLY A 426 -0.82 13.19 -13.71
N ASP A 427 0.18 13.09 -12.85
CA ASP A 427 1.14 11.98 -12.79
C ASP A 427 1.34 11.51 -11.35
N ALA A 428 2.19 10.52 -11.13
CA ALA A 428 2.43 9.95 -9.80
C ALA A 428 3.14 10.91 -8.82
N LYS A 429 3.65 12.06 -9.28
CA LYS A 429 4.37 13.07 -8.48
C LYS A 429 3.52 14.29 -8.17
N GLY A 430 2.61 14.67 -9.08
CA GLY A 430 1.88 15.91 -8.91
C GLY A 430 0.76 16.14 -9.90
N THR A 431 0.17 17.35 -9.81
CA THR A 431 -0.94 17.80 -10.64
C THR A 431 -0.63 19.18 -11.23
N SER A 432 -0.74 19.29 -12.54
CA SER A 432 -0.47 20.54 -13.29
C SER A 432 -1.76 21.16 -13.80
N LEU A 433 -1.88 22.47 -13.68
CA LEU A 433 -2.98 23.27 -14.23
C LEU A 433 -2.47 24.13 -15.39
N TYR A 434 -3.11 23.99 -16.55
CA TYR A 434 -2.86 24.80 -17.73
C TYR A 434 -4.11 25.64 -18.09
N ILE A 435 -3.90 26.87 -18.49
CA ILE A 435 -4.96 27.78 -18.95
C ILE A 435 -4.60 28.27 -20.34
N ASN A 436 -5.49 28.08 -21.30
CA ASN A 436 -5.30 28.48 -22.69
C ASN A 436 -4.00 27.95 -23.30
N GLY A 437 -3.55 26.76 -22.84
CA GLY A 437 -2.32 26.11 -23.28
C GLY A 437 -1.06 26.45 -22.47
N GLU A 438 -1.10 27.42 -21.58
CA GLU A 438 0.01 27.84 -20.75
C GLU A 438 -0.05 27.22 -19.35
N LEU A 439 1.08 26.64 -18.88
CA LEU A 439 1.22 26.14 -17.51
C LEU A 439 1.09 27.29 -16.51
N GLN A 440 0.14 27.20 -15.63
CA GLN A 440 -0.05 28.17 -14.56
C GLN A 440 0.60 27.76 -13.24
N GLU A 441 0.46 26.48 -12.90
CA GLU A 441 0.98 25.95 -11.63
C GLU A 441 1.09 24.43 -11.70
N ARG A 442 2.10 23.89 -11.03
CA ARG A 442 2.20 22.47 -10.71
C ARG A 442 2.28 22.32 -9.18
N LEU A 443 1.36 21.53 -8.65
CA LEU A 443 1.40 21.07 -7.27
C LEU A 443 2.18 19.78 -7.22
N GLU A 444 3.29 19.76 -6.47
CA GLU A 444 4.18 18.61 -6.40
C GLU A 444 4.87 18.53 -5.03
N GLY A 445 4.50 17.51 -4.26
CA GLY A 445 5.27 17.02 -3.13
C GLY A 445 5.55 17.99 -1.99
N ARG A 446 4.53 18.61 -1.40
CA ARG A 446 4.75 19.34 -0.14
C ARG A 446 5.34 18.41 0.91
N ILE A 447 6.36 18.90 1.60
CA ILE A 447 6.98 18.22 2.72
C ILE A 447 6.53 18.91 4.01
N GLY A 448 5.81 18.16 4.85
CA GLY A 448 5.55 18.55 6.24
C GLY A 448 6.64 17.99 7.14
N VAL A 449 7.04 18.73 8.16
CA VAL A 449 7.97 18.24 9.17
C VAL A 449 7.18 17.95 10.44
N VAL A 450 7.23 16.69 10.87
CA VAL A 450 6.70 16.28 12.18
C VAL A 450 7.84 16.27 13.18
N TYR A 451 7.67 16.99 14.26
CA TYR A 451 8.66 17.07 15.32
C TYR A 451 8.16 16.35 16.56
N ASN A 452 8.83 15.28 16.93
CA ASN A 452 8.55 14.61 18.19
C ASN A 452 9.33 15.28 19.32
N GLN A 453 8.63 15.99 20.20
CA GLN A 453 9.25 16.72 21.31
C GLN A 453 9.93 15.82 22.34
N LYS A 454 9.48 14.57 22.51
CA LYS A 454 10.06 13.64 23.49
C LYS A 454 11.34 13.00 22.98
N SER A 455 11.35 12.53 21.74
CA SER A 455 12.51 11.88 21.13
C SER A 455 13.47 12.84 20.47
N LEU A 456 13.11 14.13 20.32
CA LEU A 456 13.81 15.13 19.51
C LEU A 456 13.98 14.73 18.02
N ARG A 457 13.21 13.73 17.56
CA ARG A 457 13.27 13.24 16.21
C ARG A 457 12.48 14.15 15.28
N LYS A 458 13.07 14.44 14.13
CA LYS A 458 12.41 15.12 13.02
C LYS A 458 12.12 14.10 11.94
N ASP A 459 10.86 13.97 11.58
CA ASP A 459 10.43 13.18 10.44
C ASP A 459 9.78 14.07 9.38
N SER A 460 9.95 13.68 8.13
CA SER A 460 9.29 14.34 7.01
C SER A 460 8.09 13.52 6.56
N ILE A 461 6.98 14.19 6.31
CA ILE A 461 5.80 13.61 5.66
C ILE A 461 5.65 14.25 4.29
N TRP A 462 5.49 13.44 3.26
CA TRP A 462 5.20 13.92 1.92
C TRP A 462 3.69 13.86 1.69
N TYR A 463 3.08 15.02 1.45
CA TYR A 463 1.69 15.08 1.06
C TYR A 463 1.54 14.70 -0.41
N GLN A 464 0.49 13.93 -0.72
CA GLN A 464 0.21 13.48 -2.08
C GLN A 464 -0.58 14.57 -2.82
N GLU A 465 0.12 15.52 -3.43
CA GLU A 465 -0.47 16.59 -4.27
C GLU A 465 -0.83 16.08 -5.69
N THR A 466 -1.25 14.83 -5.74
CA THR A 466 -1.66 14.12 -6.94
C THR A 466 -3.17 13.99 -6.98
N LEU A 467 -3.75 14.10 -8.16
CA LEU A 467 -5.19 13.98 -8.37
C LEU A 467 -5.47 12.78 -9.29
N ILE A 468 -6.16 11.77 -8.79
CA ILE A 468 -6.87 10.82 -9.62
C ILE A 468 -8.11 11.56 -10.12
N PHE A 469 -8.19 11.81 -11.43
CA PHE A 469 -9.17 12.76 -11.94
C PHE A 469 -10.60 12.24 -11.78
N PRO A 470 -11.45 12.95 -11.02
CA PRO A 470 -12.82 12.53 -10.77
C PRO A 470 -13.68 12.74 -12.02
N LEU A 471 -14.34 11.68 -12.50
CA LEU A 471 -15.17 11.79 -13.71
C LEU A 471 -16.52 11.06 -13.61
N LYS A 472 -16.93 10.58 -12.43
CA LYS A 472 -18.23 9.92 -12.26
C LYS A 472 -19.39 10.85 -12.57
N GLN A 473 -19.24 12.12 -12.22
CA GLN A 473 -20.23 13.16 -12.53
C GLN A 473 -19.59 14.53 -12.78
N ILE A 474 -20.25 15.32 -13.61
CA ILE A 474 -19.95 16.73 -13.90
C ILE A 474 -21.02 17.57 -13.21
N GLY A 475 -20.62 18.51 -12.34
CA GLY A 475 -21.52 19.23 -11.44
C GLY A 475 -21.85 18.45 -10.18
N ASP A 476 -22.69 19.04 -9.31
CA ASP A 476 -23.19 18.41 -8.08
C ASP A 476 -24.53 18.99 -7.69
N LYS A 477 -25.39 18.16 -7.06
CA LYS A 477 -26.76 18.55 -6.70
C LYS A 477 -26.84 19.51 -5.51
N LEU A 478 -25.78 19.63 -4.71
CA LEU A 478 -25.73 20.47 -3.52
C LEU A 478 -24.84 21.69 -3.71
N LEU A 479 -23.63 21.49 -4.24
CA LEU A 479 -22.61 22.52 -4.42
C LEU A 479 -22.08 22.53 -5.87
N GLY A 480 -22.97 22.37 -6.84
CA GLY A 480 -22.59 22.28 -8.24
C GLY A 480 -22.07 23.62 -8.80
N PHE A 481 -21.26 23.49 -9.83
CA PHE A 481 -20.83 24.61 -10.65
C PHE A 481 -22.03 25.23 -11.37
N LYS A 482 -22.05 26.57 -11.46
CA LYS A 482 -23.07 27.30 -12.21
C LYS A 482 -22.41 27.94 -13.43
N GLY A 483 -22.87 27.52 -14.61
CA GLY A 483 -22.29 27.96 -15.86
C GLY A 483 -22.34 26.88 -16.93
N ARG A 484 -21.34 26.84 -17.82
CA ARG A 484 -21.33 25.94 -18.98
C ARG A 484 -19.96 25.27 -19.10
N ILE A 485 -20.00 23.99 -19.49
CA ILE A 485 -18.78 23.18 -19.75
C ILE A 485 -18.96 22.53 -21.12
N ARG A 486 -17.91 22.48 -21.93
CA ARG A 486 -17.92 21.79 -23.22
C ARG A 486 -16.53 21.21 -23.54
N ASN A 487 -16.48 20.36 -24.57
CA ASN A 487 -15.26 19.80 -25.12
C ASN A 487 -14.39 19.11 -24.03
N VAL A 488 -15.03 18.27 -23.18
CA VAL A 488 -14.27 17.48 -22.19
C VAL A 488 -13.57 16.34 -22.92
N ILE A 489 -12.25 16.40 -22.99
CA ILE A 489 -11.36 15.46 -23.69
C ILE A 489 -10.41 14.85 -22.66
N CYS A 490 -10.36 13.53 -22.60
CA CYS A 490 -9.47 12.79 -21.73
C CYS A 490 -8.48 11.98 -22.58
N THR A 491 -7.19 12.18 -22.37
CA THR A 491 -6.13 11.49 -23.10
C THR A 491 -5.08 10.94 -22.13
N PRO A 492 -4.49 9.77 -22.41
CA PRO A 492 -3.32 9.33 -21.65
C PRO A 492 -2.12 10.24 -21.98
N LEU A 493 -1.29 10.48 -20.98
CA LEU A 493 0.01 11.11 -21.21
C LEU A 493 1.06 10.03 -21.52
N ASN A 494 1.80 10.21 -22.60
CA ASN A 494 2.90 9.33 -23.01
C ASN A 494 4.21 9.61 -22.22
N GLU A 495 4.11 9.93 -20.94
CA GLU A 495 5.28 10.16 -20.11
C GLU A 495 5.87 8.86 -19.56
N LYS A 496 7.19 8.85 -19.32
CA LYS A 496 7.87 7.75 -18.64
C LYS A 496 7.28 7.58 -17.23
N ARG A 497 6.59 6.47 -16.97
CA ARG A 497 5.96 6.18 -15.67
C ARG A 497 6.95 6.16 -14.50
N TYR A 498 8.23 5.91 -14.80
CA TYR A 498 9.25 5.55 -13.81
C TYR A 498 10.48 6.48 -13.80
N SER A 499 10.45 7.60 -14.48
CA SER A 499 11.46 8.64 -14.28
C SER A 499 11.28 9.29 -12.91
N LEU A 500 11.78 8.60 -11.89
CA LEU A 500 11.87 9.08 -10.51
C LEU A 500 13.05 10.04 -10.35
#